data_23d395bf5513dfa3dd4e195b93b5c5a7
#
_entry.id   23d395bf5513dfa3dd4e195b93b5c5a7
#
_cell.length_a   1.000
_cell.length_b   1.000
_cell.length_c   1.000
_cell.angle_alpha   90.00
_cell.angle_beta   90.00
_cell.angle_gamma   90.00
#
_symmetry.space_group_name_H-M   'P 1'
#
loop_
_entity.id
_entity.type
_entity.pdbx_description
1 polymer ?
#
loop_
_entity_poly.entity_id
_entity_poly.type
_entity_poly.pdbx_seq_one_letter_code
_entity_poly.pdbx_strand_id
1 'polypeptide(L)' 'MTFTEQIAERILSCNPTDTLGLSLVDYARLVSGDLILSPKKLEDIADRLGVSFAWLIGENK' A
#
# COMPACT_ATOMS: atom_id res chain seq x y z
N MET A 1 -1.82 16.21 -1.03
CA MET A 1 -1.88 14.73 -1.12
C MET A 1 -2.14 14.13 0.23
N THR A 2 -3.11 13.24 0.34
CA THR A 2 -3.45 12.63 1.62
C THR A 2 -2.46 11.52 1.97
N PHE A 3 -2.45 11.13 3.25
CA PHE A 3 -1.62 10.02 3.72
C PHE A 3 -1.92 8.73 2.93
N THR A 4 -3.21 8.44 2.72
CA THR A 4 -3.63 7.25 1.97
C THR A 4 -3.11 7.28 0.54
N GLU A 5 -3.17 8.43 -0.12
CA GLU A 5 -2.66 8.58 -1.48
C GLU A 5 -1.15 8.38 -1.54
N GLN A 6 -0.42 8.88 -0.55
CA GLN A 6 1.03 8.71 -0.50
C GLN A 6 1.40 7.23 -0.37
N ILE A 7 0.68 6.51 0.50
CA ILE A 7 0.92 5.08 0.67
C ILE A 7 0.60 4.33 -0.63
N ALA A 8 -0.51 4.67 -1.27
CA ALA A 8 -0.89 4.04 -2.53
C ALA A 8 0.18 4.26 -3.61
N GLU A 9 0.72 5.46 -3.70
CA GLU A 9 1.80 5.75 -4.65
C GLU A 9 3.03 4.88 -4.38
N ARG A 10 3.42 4.74 -3.11
CA ARG A 10 4.58 3.92 -2.76
C ARG A 10 4.35 2.46 -3.12
N ILE A 11 3.17 1.93 -2.85
CA ILE A 11 2.84 0.56 -3.18
C ILE A 11 2.92 0.36 -4.69
N LEU A 12 2.31 1.26 -5.45
CA LEU A 12 2.28 1.15 -6.91
C LEU A 12 3.66 1.35 -7.52
N SER A 13 4.54 2.14 -6.89
CA SER A 13 5.89 2.35 -7.39
C SER A 13 6.74 1.08 -7.29
N CYS A 14 6.34 0.13 -6.47
CA CYS A 14 7.03 -1.16 -6.37
C CYS A 14 6.64 -2.14 -7.48
N ASN A 15 5.77 -1.73 -8.39
CA ASN A 15 5.31 -2.55 -9.53
C ASN A 15 4.80 -3.92 -9.07
N PRO A 16 3.78 -3.96 -8.19
CA PRO A 16 3.28 -5.24 -7.70
C PRO A 16 2.74 -6.08 -8.85
N THR A 17 3.04 -7.37 -8.82
CA THR A 17 2.64 -8.28 -9.89
C THR A 17 1.30 -8.96 -9.61
N ASP A 18 0.74 -8.76 -8.43
CA ASP A 18 -0.55 -9.32 -8.05
C ASP A 18 -1.36 -8.26 -7.29
N THR A 19 -2.53 -8.66 -6.80
CA THR A 19 -3.41 -7.75 -6.07
C THR A 19 -3.04 -7.59 -4.60
N LEU A 20 -1.90 -8.12 -4.16
CA LEU A 20 -1.41 -8.02 -2.79
C LEU A 20 -2.38 -8.63 -1.77
N GLY A 21 -3.13 -9.65 -2.20
CA GLY A 21 -4.13 -10.29 -1.35
C GLY A 21 -5.42 -9.49 -1.18
N LEU A 22 -5.55 -8.39 -1.91
CA LEU A 22 -6.76 -7.58 -1.88
C LEU A 22 -7.78 -8.08 -2.89
N SER A 23 -9.07 -7.82 -2.63
CA SER A 23 -10.09 -8.07 -3.63
C SER A 23 -9.93 -7.08 -4.79
N LEU A 24 -10.57 -7.37 -5.93
CA LEU A 24 -10.51 -6.45 -7.07
C LEU A 24 -11.06 -5.07 -6.71
N VAL A 25 -12.11 -5.02 -5.90
CA VAL A 25 -12.69 -3.76 -5.45
C VAL A 25 -11.70 -3.00 -4.59
N ASP A 26 -11.06 -3.69 -3.65
CA ASP A 26 -10.07 -3.08 -2.77
C ASP A 26 -8.85 -2.60 -3.56
N TYR A 27 -8.39 -3.39 -4.51
CA TYR A 27 -7.27 -2.99 -5.35
C TYR A 27 -7.59 -1.75 -6.17
N ALA A 28 -8.81 -1.68 -6.72
CA ALA A 28 -9.24 -0.49 -7.45
C ALA A 28 -9.27 0.75 -6.56
N ARG A 29 -9.71 0.58 -5.30
CA ARG A 29 -9.69 1.70 -4.34
C ARG A 29 -8.27 2.11 -3.98
N LEU A 30 -7.36 1.15 -3.90
CA LEU A 30 -5.95 1.45 -3.67
C LEU A 30 -5.40 2.32 -4.79
N VAL A 31 -5.67 1.94 -6.03
CA VAL A 31 -5.19 2.69 -7.20
C VAL A 31 -5.74 4.11 -7.21
N SER A 32 -7.00 4.29 -6.79
CA SER A 32 -7.61 5.62 -6.75
C SER A 32 -7.26 6.41 -5.49
N GLY A 33 -6.57 5.79 -4.53
CA GLY A 33 -6.19 6.45 -3.29
C GLY A 33 -7.28 6.49 -2.23
N ASP A 34 -8.35 5.73 -2.41
CA ASP A 34 -9.51 5.72 -1.50
C ASP A 34 -9.50 4.56 -0.52
N LEU A 35 -8.57 3.63 -0.63
CA LEU A 35 -8.56 2.46 0.25
C LEU A 35 -8.03 2.83 1.63
N ILE A 36 -8.84 2.54 2.66
CA ILE A 36 -8.42 2.74 4.04
C ILE A 36 -7.64 1.49 4.47
N LEU A 37 -6.38 1.71 4.86
CA LEU A 37 -5.49 0.61 5.22
C LEU A 37 -5.23 0.64 6.74
N SER A 38 -5.54 -0.45 7.41
CA SER A 38 -5.20 -0.61 8.82
C SER A 38 -3.71 -0.90 8.96
N PRO A 39 -3.11 -0.66 10.14
CA PRO A 39 -1.69 -0.97 10.34
C PRO A 39 -1.34 -2.43 10.01
N LYS A 40 -2.21 -3.36 10.36
CA LYS A 40 -2.01 -4.78 10.06
C LYS A 40 -1.99 -5.04 8.55
N LYS A 41 -2.91 -4.40 7.84
CA LYS A 41 -2.98 -4.53 6.38
C LYS A 41 -1.72 -3.95 5.73
N LEU A 42 -1.24 -2.83 6.21
CA LEU A 42 -0.02 -2.21 5.71
C LEU A 42 1.20 -3.10 5.97
N GLU A 43 1.28 -3.72 7.14
CA GLU A 43 2.37 -4.64 7.42
C GLU A 43 2.36 -5.83 6.46
N ASP A 44 1.19 -6.37 6.18
CA ASP A 44 1.04 -7.49 5.26
C ASP A 44 1.47 -7.10 3.84
N ILE A 45 1.05 -5.92 3.39
CA ILE A 45 1.43 -5.42 2.08
C ILE A 45 2.93 -5.18 2.01
N ALA A 46 3.51 -4.56 3.04
CA ALA A 46 4.96 -4.31 3.08
C ALA A 46 5.74 -5.61 2.99
N ASP A 47 5.30 -6.63 3.71
CA ASP A 47 5.93 -7.95 3.67
C ASP A 47 5.88 -8.54 2.26
N ARG A 48 4.74 -8.44 1.60
CA ARG A 48 4.57 -8.95 0.23
C ARG A 48 5.45 -8.20 -0.77
N LEU A 49 5.66 -6.91 -0.55
CA LEU A 49 6.50 -6.09 -1.42
C LEU A 49 7.98 -6.19 -1.09
N GLY A 50 8.34 -6.78 0.05
CA GLY A 50 9.73 -6.87 0.47
C GLY A 50 10.30 -5.56 0.97
N VAL A 51 9.46 -4.67 1.49
CA VAL A 51 9.88 -3.37 2.03
C VAL A 51 9.51 -3.29 3.50
N SER A 52 10.13 -2.33 4.22
CA SER A 52 9.80 -2.15 5.63
C SER A 52 8.48 -1.41 5.79
N PHE A 53 7.78 -1.69 6.87
CA PHE A 53 6.56 -0.97 7.21
C PHE A 53 6.83 0.53 7.34
N ALA A 54 7.93 0.90 7.99
CA ALA A 54 8.28 2.30 8.19
C ALA A 54 8.50 3.03 6.85
N TRP A 55 9.12 2.35 5.90
CA TRP A 55 9.29 2.94 4.56
C TRP A 55 7.93 3.15 3.89
N LEU A 56 7.04 2.16 4.02
CA LEU A 56 5.75 2.21 3.34
C LEU A 56 4.90 3.38 3.84
N ILE A 57 4.93 3.66 5.12
CA ILE A 57 4.15 4.77 5.69
C ILE A 57 4.90 6.10 5.66
N GLY A 58 6.14 6.10 5.15
CA GLY A 58 6.90 7.33 4.96
C GLY A 58 7.63 7.84 6.20
N GLU A 59 7.75 7.04 7.25
CA GLU A 59 8.48 7.44 8.46
C GLU A 59 9.98 7.28 8.31
N ASN A 60 10.40 6.40 7.44
CA ASN A 60 11.81 6.14 7.21
C ASN A 60 12.35 7.11 6.17
N LYS A 61 13.19 8.00 6.60
CA LYS A 61 13.77 9.02 5.73
C LYS A 61 15.18 8.66 5.29
#